data_e6c9c0c08da1ccfbef291322f4fe9b08
#
_entry.id   e6c9c0c08da1ccfbef291322f4fe9b08
#
_cell.length_a   1.000
_cell.length_b   1.000
_cell.length_c   1.000
_cell.angle_alpha   90.00
_cell.angle_beta   90.00
_cell.angle_gamma   90.00
#
_symmetry.space_group_name_H-M   'P 1'
#
loop_
_entity.id
_entity.type
_entity.pdbx_description
1 polymer ?
#
loop_
_entity_poly.entity_id
_entity_poly.type
_entity_poly.pdbx_seq_one_letter_code
_entity_poly.pdbx_strand_id
1 'polypeptide(L)'
;MNNNSKQPYLDFDEYIRQGEPSKKEKASIWQTAIGLQAVDGLQTSEYLKTIACRHIEGEIDIDEARKLIKSYYQSKTLREAGENDMQEADKVSANITKILSSKALDFSTNGFISIHRRVFEDVFKHAGKLRDYDITKREWVLDGDTVNYLNWEDLRRALDYDIAQERAFSYKGITSDEMVRHITRFVSGLWQIHPFGEGNTRTTAVFTIL
;
A
#
# COMPACT_ATOMS: atom_id res chain seq x y z
N MET A 1 40.97 11.54 -16.43
CA MET A 1 39.99 12.35 -15.71
C MET A 1 38.74 11.52 -15.59
N ASN A 2 38.55 10.83 -14.45
CA ASN A 2 37.44 9.98 -14.18
C ASN A 2 36.25 10.84 -13.71
N ASN A 3 35.29 11.07 -14.60
CA ASN A 3 34.02 11.66 -14.21
C ASN A 3 33.13 10.54 -13.64
N ASN A 4 33.32 10.26 -12.36
CA ASN A 4 32.44 9.43 -11.57
C ASN A 4 31.24 10.32 -11.19
N SER A 5 30.27 10.48 -12.09
CA SER A 5 28.96 11.04 -11.76
C SER A 5 28.26 10.03 -10.87
N LYS A 6 28.52 10.08 -9.56
CA LYS A 6 27.65 9.45 -8.58
C LYS A 6 26.25 10.01 -8.83
N GLN A 7 25.36 9.19 -9.40
CA GLN A 7 23.93 9.48 -9.32
C GLN A 7 23.64 9.74 -7.84
N PRO A 8 22.97 10.84 -7.49
CA PRO A 8 22.61 11.07 -6.11
C PRO A 8 21.79 9.88 -5.63
N TYR A 9 22.30 9.18 -4.64
CA TYR A 9 21.56 8.17 -3.90
C TYR A 9 20.31 8.86 -3.36
N LEU A 10 19.13 8.48 -3.83
CA LEU A 10 17.88 9.07 -3.42
C LEU A 10 17.57 8.64 -2.00
N ASP A 11 18.08 9.40 -1.06
CA ASP A 11 17.88 9.19 0.36
C ASP A 11 16.64 9.98 0.81
N PHE A 12 15.48 9.31 0.81
CA PHE A 12 14.27 9.89 1.39
C PHE A 12 14.46 10.32 2.84
N ASP A 13 15.40 9.70 3.57
CA ASP A 13 15.73 10.06 4.95
C ASP A 13 16.31 11.47 5.03
N GLU A 14 17.02 11.94 4.01
CA GLU A 14 17.52 13.31 3.99
C GLU A 14 16.38 14.32 3.87
N TYR A 15 15.39 14.07 3.01
CA TYR A 15 14.18 14.90 2.93
C TYR A 15 13.40 14.90 4.24
N ILE A 16 13.28 13.75 4.91
CA ILE A 16 12.57 13.62 6.17
C ILE A 16 13.27 14.38 7.29
N ARG A 17 14.61 14.41 7.31
CA ARG A 17 15.39 15.10 8.33
C ARG A 17 15.52 16.61 8.10
N GLN A 18 15.73 17.03 6.86
CA GLN A 18 16.16 18.40 6.53
C GLN A 18 15.19 19.15 5.62
N GLY A 19 14.19 18.46 5.03
CA GLY A 19 13.26 19.05 4.08
C GLY A 19 12.30 20.05 4.72
N GLU A 20 11.79 20.97 3.89
CA GLU A 20 10.63 21.77 4.24
C GLU A 20 9.43 20.89 4.59
N PRO A 21 8.48 21.33 5.44
CA PRO A 21 7.38 20.50 5.90
C PRO A 21 6.61 19.76 4.80
N SER A 22 6.34 20.41 3.67
CA SER A 22 5.65 19.82 2.53
C SER A 22 6.47 18.73 1.82
N LYS A 23 7.78 18.93 1.66
CA LYS A 23 8.71 17.95 1.07
C LYS A 23 8.88 16.75 2.00
N LYS A 24 9.04 17.03 3.30
CA LYS A 24 9.13 16.00 4.34
C LYS A 24 7.92 15.09 4.35
N GLU A 25 6.71 15.66 4.29
CA GLU A 25 5.46 14.89 4.24
C GLU A 25 5.40 14.01 2.99
N LYS A 26 5.67 14.57 1.80
CA LYS A 26 5.69 13.81 0.55
C LYS A 26 6.73 12.69 0.57
N ALA A 27 7.95 12.95 1.08
CA ALA A 27 9.00 11.96 1.19
C ALA A 27 8.61 10.80 2.11
N SER A 28 8.01 11.10 3.28
CA SER A 28 7.52 10.09 4.20
C SER A 28 6.42 9.22 3.58
N ILE A 29 5.49 9.82 2.84
CA ILE A 29 4.44 9.10 2.13
C ILE A 29 5.04 8.17 1.06
N TRP A 30 6.00 8.65 0.24
CA TRP A 30 6.68 7.81 -0.74
C TRP A 30 7.47 6.68 -0.09
N GLN A 31 8.19 6.96 0.99
CA GLN A 31 8.94 5.93 1.73
C GLN A 31 8.00 4.83 2.24
N THR A 32 6.85 5.20 2.80
CA THR A 32 5.82 4.26 3.23
C THR A 32 5.27 3.45 2.06
N ALA A 33 4.91 4.10 0.96
CA ALA A 33 4.33 3.45 -0.21
C ALA A 33 5.29 2.45 -0.86
N ILE A 34 6.58 2.80 -0.97
CA ILE A 34 7.64 1.93 -1.49
C ILE A 34 7.93 0.79 -0.51
N GLY A 35 8.03 1.08 0.79
CA GLY A 35 8.29 0.07 1.82
C GLY A 35 7.21 -1.01 1.88
N LEU A 36 5.96 -0.67 1.61
CA LEU A 36 4.86 -1.63 1.58
C LEU A 36 4.98 -2.67 0.44
N GLN A 37 5.76 -2.41 -0.60
CA GLN A 37 5.97 -3.40 -1.66
C GLN A 37 6.83 -4.58 -1.18
N ALA A 38 7.76 -4.34 -0.26
CA ALA A 38 8.63 -5.37 0.29
C ALA A 38 7.88 -6.48 1.05
N VAL A 39 6.67 -6.20 1.53
CA VAL A 39 5.81 -7.20 2.22
C VAL A 39 5.46 -8.37 1.31
N ASP A 40 5.27 -8.10 0.02
CA ASP A 40 5.00 -9.11 -1.00
C ASP A 40 6.27 -9.48 -1.80
N GLY A 41 7.47 -9.13 -1.28
CA GLY A 41 8.76 -9.43 -1.90
C GLY A 41 9.05 -8.61 -3.16
N LEU A 42 8.26 -7.56 -3.43
CA LEU A 42 8.41 -6.72 -4.61
C LEU A 42 9.44 -5.61 -4.40
N GLN A 43 10.09 -5.22 -5.49
CA GLN A 43 11.05 -4.11 -5.51
C GLN A 43 10.65 -3.08 -6.55
N THR A 44 10.84 -1.80 -6.21
CA THR A 44 10.57 -0.68 -7.11
C THR A 44 11.77 -0.38 -8.00
N SER A 45 11.49 0.21 -9.17
CA SER A 45 12.53 0.61 -10.13
C SER A 45 13.25 1.90 -9.71
N GLU A 46 14.44 2.12 -10.25
CA GLU A 46 15.15 3.41 -10.13
C GLU A 46 14.39 4.54 -10.85
N TYR A 47 13.61 4.21 -11.89
CA TYR A 47 12.75 5.17 -12.55
C TYR A 47 11.69 5.73 -11.61
N LEU A 48 11.02 4.86 -10.83
CA LEU A 48 10.05 5.32 -9.82
C LEU A 48 10.69 6.29 -8.83
N LYS A 49 11.89 5.99 -8.33
CA LYS A 49 12.60 6.86 -7.38
C LYS A 49 12.88 8.24 -7.98
N THR A 50 13.27 8.29 -9.25
CA THR A 50 13.44 9.55 -9.98
C THR A 50 12.14 10.35 -10.06
N ILE A 51 11.02 9.70 -10.39
CA ILE A 51 9.70 10.33 -10.44
C ILE A 51 9.25 10.79 -9.05
N ALA A 52 9.48 10.00 -8.02
CA ALA A 52 9.17 10.36 -6.64
C ALA A 52 9.90 11.65 -6.22
N CYS A 53 11.18 11.79 -6.54
CA CYS A 53 11.92 13.01 -6.25
C CYS A 53 11.38 14.24 -6.98
N ARG A 54 11.04 14.12 -8.25
CA ARG A 54 10.41 15.22 -9.00
C ARG A 54 9.09 15.66 -8.36
N HIS A 55 8.29 14.70 -7.84
CA HIS A 55 7.07 15.02 -7.11
C HIS A 55 7.35 15.67 -5.75
N ILE A 56 8.35 15.20 -5.00
CA ILE A 56 8.76 15.78 -3.72
C ILE A 56 9.24 17.22 -3.93
N GLU A 57 10.04 17.47 -4.95
CA GLU A 57 10.53 18.82 -5.31
C GLU A 57 9.45 19.75 -5.82
N GLY A 58 8.26 19.22 -6.20
CA GLY A 58 7.13 20.01 -6.70
C GLY A 58 7.22 20.31 -8.20
N GLU A 59 8.11 19.63 -8.93
CA GLU A 59 8.21 19.76 -10.40
C GLU A 59 6.99 19.16 -11.11
N ILE A 60 6.40 18.13 -10.53
CA ILE A 60 5.21 17.45 -11.03
C ILE A 60 4.24 17.18 -9.87
N ASP A 61 2.95 17.07 -10.17
CA ASP A 61 1.97 16.58 -9.21
C ASP A 61 1.89 15.04 -9.22
N ILE A 62 1.12 14.47 -8.28
CA ILE A 62 1.00 13.00 -8.15
C ILE A 62 0.27 12.37 -9.36
N ASP A 63 -0.64 13.07 -10.01
CA ASP A 63 -1.34 12.55 -11.18
C ASP A 63 -0.43 12.50 -12.40
N GLU A 64 0.42 13.50 -12.56
CA GLU A 64 1.48 13.47 -13.59
C GLU A 64 2.51 12.39 -13.31
N ALA A 65 2.93 12.20 -12.05
CA ALA A 65 3.82 11.11 -11.66
C ALA A 65 3.23 9.74 -12.07
N ARG A 66 1.94 9.49 -11.79
CA ARG A 66 1.23 8.26 -12.19
C ARG A 66 1.19 8.07 -13.70
N LYS A 67 0.93 9.15 -14.45
CA LYS A 67 0.94 9.11 -15.94
C LYS A 67 2.32 8.75 -16.49
N LEU A 68 3.37 9.35 -15.97
CA LEU A 68 4.74 9.08 -16.39
C LEU A 68 5.13 7.62 -16.15
N ILE A 69 4.81 7.06 -14.96
CA ILE A 69 5.03 5.66 -14.64
C ILE A 69 4.26 4.74 -15.61
N LYS A 70 2.98 5.04 -15.83
CA LYS A 70 2.13 4.28 -16.76
C LYS A 70 2.73 4.29 -18.18
N SER A 71 3.10 5.46 -18.69
CA SER A 71 3.68 5.63 -20.02
C SER A 71 5.02 4.92 -20.17
N TYR A 72 5.87 4.94 -19.14
CA TYR A 72 7.15 4.23 -19.13
C TYR A 72 6.97 2.74 -19.42
N TYR A 73 6.05 2.08 -18.71
CA TYR A 73 5.79 0.65 -18.91
C TYR A 73 5.01 0.34 -20.19
N GLN A 74 4.21 1.27 -20.71
CA GLN A 74 3.52 1.11 -21.99
C GLN A 74 4.46 1.24 -23.20
N SER A 75 5.52 2.03 -23.09
CA SER A 75 6.49 2.24 -24.18
C SER A 75 7.50 1.09 -24.35
N LYS A 76 7.61 0.20 -23.35
CA LYS A 76 8.53 -0.93 -23.41
C LYS A 76 8.00 -2.03 -24.32
N THR A 77 8.74 -2.34 -25.36
CA THR A 77 8.40 -3.36 -26.36
C THR A 77 8.85 -4.77 -25.97
N LEU A 78 9.91 -4.87 -25.16
CA LEU A 78 10.46 -6.13 -24.63
C LEU A 78 10.44 -6.06 -23.11
N ARG A 79 10.02 -7.14 -22.46
CA ARG A 79 9.99 -7.28 -21.01
C ARG A 79 11.05 -8.23 -20.53
N GLU A 80 11.83 -7.80 -19.57
CA GLU A 80 12.82 -8.63 -18.89
C GLU A 80 12.17 -9.44 -17.77
N ALA A 81 12.87 -10.50 -17.30
CA ALA A 81 12.41 -11.28 -16.16
C ALA A 81 12.31 -10.38 -14.90
N GLY A 82 11.19 -10.48 -14.17
CA GLY A 82 10.93 -9.65 -12.98
C GLY A 82 10.36 -8.25 -13.28
N GLU A 83 10.25 -7.84 -14.53
CA GLU A 83 9.75 -6.50 -14.88
C GLU A 83 8.25 -6.32 -14.59
N ASN A 84 7.47 -7.40 -14.63
CA ASN A 84 6.05 -7.35 -14.25
C ASN A 84 5.89 -7.01 -12.76
N ASP A 85 6.71 -7.61 -11.90
CA ASP A 85 6.73 -7.38 -10.45
C ASP A 85 7.14 -5.95 -10.14
N MET A 86 8.16 -5.45 -10.86
CA MET A 86 8.62 -4.07 -10.74
C MET A 86 7.58 -3.07 -11.24
N GLN A 87 6.88 -3.37 -12.35
CA GLN A 87 5.76 -2.56 -12.84
C GLN A 87 4.61 -2.50 -11.83
N GLU A 88 4.28 -3.64 -11.19
CA GLU A 88 3.28 -3.68 -10.12
C GLU A 88 3.72 -2.79 -8.97
N ALA A 89 4.93 -3.00 -8.44
CA ALA A 89 5.47 -2.23 -7.32
C ALA A 89 5.45 -0.73 -7.58
N ASP A 90 5.85 -0.29 -8.76
CA ASP A 90 5.90 1.12 -9.12
C ASP A 90 4.50 1.74 -9.20
N LYS A 91 3.56 1.09 -9.87
CA LYS A 91 2.19 1.59 -10.00
C LYS A 91 1.49 1.64 -8.65
N VAL A 92 1.62 0.56 -7.86
CA VAL A 92 1.01 0.47 -6.53
C VAL A 92 1.59 1.54 -5.60
N SER A 93 2.92 1.77 -5.62
CA SER A 93 3.54 2.83 -4.81
C SER A 93 2.98 4.22 -5.16
N ALA A 94 2.84 4.54 -6.44
CA ALA A 94 2.26 5.81 -6.87
C ALA A 94 0.77 5.95 -6.49
N ASN A 95 0.00 4.85 -6.59
CA ASN A 95 -1.40 4.82 -6.18
C ASN A 95 -1.56 5.02 -4.67
N ILE A 96 -0.74 4.32 -3.85
CA ILE A 96 -0.72 4.49 -2.39
C ILE A 96 -0.33 5.93 -2.03
N THR A 97 0.69 6.49 -2.69
CA THR A 97 1.10 7.89 -2.46
C THR A 97 -0.06 8.85 -2.70
N LYS A 98 -0.82 8.68 -3.79
CA LYS A 98 -2.01 9.51 -4.04
C LYS A 98 -3.07 9.36 -2.96
N ILE A 99 -3.31 8.13 -2.48
CA ILE A 99 -4.31 7.85 -1.46
C ILE A 99 -3.93 8.51 -0.13
N LEU A 100 -2.70 8.30 0.33
CA LEU A 100 -2.21 8.84 1.60
C LEU A 100 -2.12 10.37 1.57
N SER A 101 -1.76 10.97 0.42
CA SER A 101 -1.74 12.42 0.25
C SER A 101 -3.12 13.06 0.37
N SER A 102 -4.19 12.35 0.03
CA SER A 102 -5.56 12.88 0.11
C SER A 102 -6.11 12.92 1.53
N LYS A 103 -5.55 12.11 2.45
CA LYS A 103 -6.00 11.95 3.86
C LYS A 103 -7.51 11.71 4.01
N ALA A 104 -8.15 11.25 2.95
CA ALA A 104 -9.59 11.01 2.92
C ALA A 104 -9.89 9.54 3.23
N LEU A 105 -10.51 9.29 4.36
CA LEU A 105 -10.95 7.97 4.79
C LEU A 105 -12.47 7.91 4.88
N ASP A 106 -13.07 6.98 4.16
CA ASP A 106 -14.40 6.45 4.45
C ASP A 106 -14.23 5.21 5.34
N PHE A 107 -14.43 5.39 6.66
CA PHE A 107 -14.31 4.30 7.62
C PHE A 107 -15.54 3.39 7.57
N SER A 108 -15.64 2.64 6.46
CA SER A 108 -16.70 1.68 6.17
C SER A 108 -16.17 0.50 5.38
N THR A 109 -16.94 -0.58 5.28
CA THR A 109 -16.62 -1.72 4.41
C THR A 109 -16.48 -1.30 2.94
N ASN A 110 -17.32 -0.38 2.48
CA ASN A 110 -17.21 0.16 1.12
C ASN A 110 -15.95 1.00 0.96
N GLY A 111 -15.57 1.77 1.98
CA GLY A 111 -14.31 2.50 2.03
C GLY A 111 -13.10 1.58 1.98
N PHE A 112 -13.10 0.48 2.76
CA PHE A 112 -12.05 -0.54 2.71
C PHE A 112 -11.92 -1.17 1.31
N ILE A 113 -13.04 -1.55 0.69
CA ILE A 113 -13.07 -2.08 -0.69
C ILE A 113 -12.61 -1.02 -1.71
N SER A 114 -12.97 0.24 -1.49
CA SER A 114 -12.55 1.36 -2.34
C SER A 114 -11.04 1.60 -2.26
N ILE A 115 -10.43 1.45 -1.07
CA ILE A 115 -8.97 1.51 -0.92
C ILE A 115 -8.30 0.43 -1.76
N HIS A 116 -8.73 -0.83 -1.67
CA HIS A 116 -8.20 -1.90 -2.52
C HIS A 116 -8.32 -1.56 -4.01
N ARG A 117 -9.49 -1.05 -4.46
CA ARG A 117 -9.68 -0.64 -5.85
C ARG A 117 -8.69 0.42 -6.28
N ARG A 118 -8.47 1.45 -5.44
CA ARG A 118 -7.58 2.57 -5.74
C ARG A 118 -6.11 2.18 -5.66
N VAL A 119 -5.72 1.32 -4.71
CA VAL A 119 -4.34 0.81 -4.57
C VAL A 119 -3.94 0.01 -5.80
N PHE A 120 -4.84 -0.83 -6.33
CA PHE A 120 -4.55 -1.75 -7.45
C PHE A 120 -5.17 -1.30 -8.78
N GLU A 121 -5.55 -0.02 -8.90
CA GLU A 121 -5.99 0.58 -10.15
C GLU A 121 -4.93 0.41 -11.25
N ASP A 122 -5.33 -0.04 -12.43
CA ASP A 122 -4.44 -0.36 -13.56
C ASP A 122 -3.39 -1.48 -13.29
N VAL A 123 -3.58 -2.26 -12.21
CA VAL A 123 -2.72 -3.40 -11.85
C VAL A 123 -3.53 -4.69 -11.94
N PHE A 124 -4.60 -4.82 -11.13
CA PHE A 124 -5.41 -6.02 -11.11
C PHE A 124 -6.79 -5.79 -11.75
N LYS A 125 -7.22 -6.71 -12.61
CA LYS A 125 -8.58 -6.68 -13.20
C LYS A 125 -9.68 -6.83 -12.15
N HIS A 126 -9.36 -7.44 -11.01
CA HIS A 126 -10.26 -7.66 -9.88
C HIS A 126 -10.14 -6.61 -8.77
N ALA A 127 -9.42 -5.50 -9.02
CA ALA A 127 -9.26 -4.43 -8.04
C ALA A 127 -10.61 -3.96 -7.47
N GLY A 128 -10.77 -4.03 -6.14
CA GLY A 128 -12.02 -3.67 -5.45
C GLY A 128 -13.12 -4.73 -5.52
N LYS A 129 -12.80 -5.96 -5.88
CA LYS A 129 -13.74 -7.08 -5.84
C LYS A 129 -13.36 -8.04 -4.71
N LEU A 130 -14.32 -8.40 -3.87
CA LEU A 130 -14.14 -9.48 -2.93
C LEU A 130 -13.97 -10.80 -3.70
N ARG A 131 -13.13 -11.69 -3.16
CA ARG A 131 -12.99 -13.03 -3.73
C ARG A 131 -14.28 -13.82 -3.62
N ASP A 132 -14.50 -14.71 -4.54
CA ASP A 132 -15.66 -15.63 -4.65
C ASP A 132 -15.24 -17.10 -4.53
N TYR A 133 -14.12 -17.34 -3.85
CA TYR A 133 -13.53 -18.67 -3.59
C TYR A 133 -12.76 -18.66 -2.28
N ASP A 134 -12.57 -19.85 -1.69
CA ASP A 134 -11.79 -20.01 -0.46
C ASP A 134 -10.30 -20.00 -0.73
N ILE A 135 -9.53 -19.40 0.20
CA ILE A 135 -8.08 -19.32 0.14
C ILE A 135 -7.50 -20.06 1.34
N THR A 136 -6.50 -20.88 1.04
CA THR A 136 -5.63 -21.53 2.02
C THR A 136 -4.20 -21.21 1.66
N LYS A 137 -3.42 -20.66 2.60
CA LYS A 137 -2.00 -20.35 2.39
C LYS A 137 -1.13 -21.02 3.45
N ARG A 138 0.07 -21.41 3.05
CA ARG A 138 1.14 -21.74 3.99
C ARG A 138 1.85 -20.47 4.39
N GLU A 139 1.88 -20.19 5.68
CA GLU A 139 2.50 -18.97 6.20
C GLU A 139 3.82 -19.32 6.90
N TRP A 140 4.88 -18.60 6.52
CA TRP A 140 6.22 -18.80 7.10
C TRP A 140 6.26 -18.52 8.61
N VAL A 141 5.43 -17.58 9.10
CA VAL A 141 5.30 -17.26 10.53
C VAL A 141 4.74 -18.41 11.37
N LEU A 142 4.16 -19.42 10.73
CA LEU A 142 3.62 -20.63 11.34
C LEU A 142 4.47 -21.86 11.01
N ASP A 143 5.77 -21.69 10.76
CA ASP A 143 6.69 -22.76 10.37
C ASP A 143 6.21 -23.57 9.14
N GLY A 144 5.48 -22.91 8.25
CA GLY A 144 4.92 -23.52 7.04
C GLY A 144 3.57 -24.23 7.25
N ASP A 145 2.97 -24.08 8.41
CA ASP A 145 1.61 -24.56 8.65
C ASP A 145 0.57 -23.75 7.87
N THR A 146 -0.59 -24.33 7.68
CA THR A 146 -1.62 -23.82 6.79
C THR A 146 -2.62 -22.93 7.53
N VAL A 147 -2.83 -21.72 7.01
CA VAL A 147 -3.93 -20.84 7.44
C VAL A 147 -5.12 -21.01 6.51
N ASN A 148 -6.26 -21.37 7.11
CA ASN A 148 -7.56 -21.28 6.44
C ASN A 148 -8.15 -19.90 6.73
N TYR A 149 -8.23 -19.06 5.71
CA TYR A 149 -8.90 -17.77 5.84
C TYR A 149 -10.41 -17.92 5.88
N LEU A 150 -11.13 -16.84 6.16
CA LEU A 150 -12.58 -16.86 6.26
C LEU A 150 -13.22 -17.38 4.96
N ASN A 151 -14.34 -18.15 5.09
CA ASN A 151 -15.10 -18.59 3.93
C ASN A 151 -15.58 -17.39 3.11
N TRP A 152 -15.50 -17.51 1.78
CA TRP A 152 -15.79 -16.40 0.87
C TRP A 152 -17.24 -15.88 0.98
N GLU A 153 -18.21 -16.72 1.31
CA GLU A 153 -19.62 -16.33 1.49
C GLU A 153 -19.83 -15.40 2.69
N ASP A 154 -18.91 -15.43 3.66
CA ASP A 154 -19.00 -14.66 4.91
C ASP A 154 -18.20 -13.36 4.89
N LEU A 155 -17.39 -13.12 3.86
CA LEU A 155 -16.45 -11.99 3.81
C LEU A 155 -17.11 -10.64 4.06
N ARG A 156 -18.21 -10.37 3.36
CA ARG A 156 -18.89 -9.08 3.49
C ARG A 156 -19.47 -8.89 4.88
N ARG A 157 -20.09 -9.94 5.44
CA ARG A 157 -20.70 -9.92 6.77
C ARG A 157 -19.64 -9.70 7.86
N ALA A 158 -18.49 -10.36 7.75
CA ALA A 158 -17.39 -10.18 8.72
C ALA A 158 -16.79 -8.78 8.66
N LEU A 159 -16.54 -8.25 7.46
CA LEU A 159 -16.05 -6.88 7.30
C LEU A 159 -17.05 -5.85 7.87
N ASP A 160 -18.34 -6.00 7.58
CA ASP A 160 -19.37 -5.10 8.09
C ASP A 160 -19.43 -5.16 9.62
N TYR A 161 -19.28 -6.35 10.21
CA TYR A 161 -19.27 -6.54 11.65
C TYR A 161 -18.03 -5.90 12.30
N ASP A 162 -16.82 -6.24 11.87
CA ASP A 162 -15.59 -5.78 12.49
C ASP A 162 -15.43 -4.25 12.38
N ILE A 163 -15.75 -3.67 11.22
CA ILE A 163 -15.68 -2.22 11.02
C ILE A 163 -16.75 -1.49 11.85
N ALA A 164 -17.96 -2.07 11.99
CA ALA A 164 -18.99 -1.50 12.84
C ALA A 164 -18.62 -1.55 14.33
N GLN A 165 -18.00 -2.64 14.80
CA GLN A 165 -17.49 -2.75 16.17
C GLN A 165 -16.40 -1.72 16.43
N GLU A 166 -15.45 -1.55 15.53
CA GLU A 166 -14.39 -0.56 15.64
C GLU A 166 -14.92 0.87 15.65
N ARG A 167 -15.89 1.18 14.79
CA ARG A 167 -16.55 2.49 14.77
C ARG A 167 -17.29 2.81 16.08
N ALA A 168 -17.84 1.81 16.74
CA ALA A 168 -18.55 1.96 18.00
C ALA A 168 -17.62 2.00 19.22
N PHE A 169 -16.34 1.62 19.04
CA PHE A 169 -15.37 1.58 20.11
C PHE A 169 -14.98 2.98 20.57
N SER A 170 -14.90 3.19 21.89
CA SER A 170 -14.47 4.46 22.48
C SER A 170 -13.02 4.42 22.91
N TYR A 171 -12.19 5.19 22.26
CA TYR A 171 -10.78 5.39 22.65
C TYR A 171 -10.60 6.33 23.86
N LYS A 172 -11.70 6.91 24.39
CA LYS A 172 -11.63 7.84 25.49
C LYS A 172 -11.31 7.13 26.80
N GLY A 173 -10.22 7.53 27.44
CA GLY A 173 -9.84 7.05 28.77
C GLY A 173 -9.05 5.74 28.80
N ILE A 174 -8.69 5.17 27.65
CA ILE A 174 -7.80 4.01 27.59
C ILE A 174 -6.33 4.44 27.61
N THR A 175 -5.47 3.57 28.10
CA THR A 175 -4.01 3.76 28.08
C THR A 175 -3.44 3.52 26.67
N SER A 176 -2.22 3.98 26.42
CA SER A 176 -1.51 3.72 25.16
C SER A 176 -1.36 2.23 24.87
N ASP A 177 -1.08 1.41 25.90
CA ASP A 177 -0.93 -0.04 25.75
C ASP A 177 -2.26 -0.73 25.41
N GLU A 178 -3.35 -0.27 25.97
CA GLU A 178 -4.69 -0.76 25.63
C GLU A 178 -5.07 -0.38 24.22
N MET A 179 -4.76 0.86 23.81
CA MET A 179 -4.96 1.33 22.44
C MET A 179 -4.19 0.47 21.45
N VAL A 180 -2.89 0.27 21.67
CA VAL A 180 -2.05 -0.57 20.78
C VAL A 180 -2.61 -1.98 20.67
N ARG A 181 -2.98 -2.60 21.80
CA ARG A 181 -3.57 -3.95 21.79
C ARG A 181 -4.90 -4.01 21.04
N HIS A 182 -5.74 -2.99 21.21
CA HIS A 182 -7.04 -2.92 20.54
C HIS A 182 -6.86 -2.77 19.01
N ILE A 183 -6.06 -1.80 18.57
CA ILE A 183 -5.78 -1.58 17.15
C ILE A 183 -5.12 -2.82 16.52
N THR A 184 -4.16 -3.43 17.21
CA THR A 184 -3.51 -4.67 16.73
C THR A 184 -4.53 -5.78 16.51
N ARG A 185 -5.49 -5.95 17.42
CA ARG A 185 -6.55 -6.96 17.29
C ARG A 185 -7.45 -6.67 16.10
N PHE A 186 -7.89 -5.42 15.95
CA PHE A 186 -8.73 -5.00 14.83
C PHE A 186 -8.03 -5.22 13.48
N VAL A 187 -6.79 -4.74 13.34
CA VAL A 187 -5.99 -4.89 12.11
C VAL A 187 -5.71 -6.37 11.79
N SER A 188 -5.40 -7.18 12.82
CA SER A 188 -5.22 -8.63 12.65
C SER A 188 -6.52 -9.32 12.19
N GLY A 189 -7.68 -8.88 12.69
CA GLY A 189 -8.98 -9.36 12.26
C GLY A 189 -9.23 -9.09 10.77
N LEU A 190 -9.03 -7.85 10.33
CA LEU A 190 -9.14 -7.48 8.92
C LEU A 190 -8.20 -8.30 8.02
N TRP A 191 -6.95 -8.50 8.48
CA TRP A 191 -5.98 -9.31 7.76
C TRP A 191 -6.40 -10.79 7.69
N GLN A 192 -6.98 -11.33 8.77
CA GLN A 192 -7.43 -12.72 8.86
C GLN A 192 -8.68 -13.00 8.02
N ILE A 193 -9.57 -12.02 7.84
CA ILE A 193 -10.70 -12.11 6.89
C ILE A 193 -10.17 -12.38 5.48
N HIS A 194 -9.07 -11.72 5.09
CA HIS A 194 -8.39 -11.90 3.80
C HIS A 194 -9.35 -11.79 2.60
N PRO A 195 -10.04 -10.65 2.45
CA PRO A 195 -11.23 -10.58 1.58
C PRO A 195 -10.93 -10.49 0.09
N PHE A 196 -9.69 -10.27 -0.31
CA PHE A 196 -9.30 -10.13 -1.71
C PHE A 196 -8.44 -11.33 -2.17
N GLY A 197 -8.39 -11.57 -3.48
CA GLY A 197 -7.51 -12.60 -4.05
C GLY A 197 -6.03 -12.28 -3.89
N GLU A 198 -5.68 -10.98 -3.98
CA GLU A 198 -4.32 -10.45 -3.80
C GLU A 198 -4.36 -9.10 -3.09
N GLY A 199 -3.22 -8.64 -2.54
CA GLY A 199 -3.04 -7.29 -2.01
C GLY A 199 -3.72 -6.99 -0.66
N ASN A 200 -4.11 -8.03 0.09
CA ASN A 200 -4.78 -7.86 1.38
C ASN A 200 -3.93 -7.09 2.38
N THR A 201 -2.65 -7.44 2.52
CA THR A 201 -1.72 -6.81 3.47
C THR A 201 -1.53 -5.33 3.15
N ARG A 202 -1.26 -4.98 1.90
CA ARG A 202 -1.08 -3.58 1.47
C ARG A 202 -2.36 -2.76 1.66
N THR A 203 -3.53 -3.35 1.36
CA THR A 203 -4.83 -2.69 1.58
C THR A 203 -5.10 -2.42 3.05
N THR A 204 -4.90 -3.43 3.91
CA THR A 204 -5.09 -3.30 5.36
C THR A 204 -4.14 -2.26 5.95
N ALA A 205 -2.87 -2.26 5.53
CA ALA A 205 -1.90 -1.26 5.96
C ALA A 205 -2.31 0.16 5.57
N VAL A 206 -2.71 0.40 4.31
CA VAL A 206 -3.16 1.72 3.84
C VAL A 206 -4.42 2.18 4.59
N PHE A 207 -5.40 1.28 4.82
CA PHE A 207 -6.59 1.60 5.60
C PHE A 207 -6.28 1.97 7.05
N THR A 208 -5.28 1.31 7.64
CA THR A 208 -4.86 1.57 9.03
C THR A 208 -4.07 2.87 9.18
N ILE A 209 -3.32 3.28 8.15
CA ILE A 209 -2.53 4.53 8.15
C ILE A 209 -3.44 5.77 8.00
N LEU A 210 -4.55 5.66 7.30
CA LEU A 210 -5.51 6.75 7.07
C LEU A 210 -6.34 7.02 8.32
#